data_4f69095e2eb089d8ef53e5c088597bc0
#
_entry.id   4f69095e2eb089d8ef53e5c088597bc0
#
_cell.length_a   1.000
_cell.length_b   1.000
_cell.length_c   1.000
_cell.angle_alpha   90.00
_cell.angle_beta   90.00
_cell.angle_gamma   90.00
#
_symmetry.space_group_name_H-M   'P 1'
#
loop_
_entity.id
_entity.type
_entity.pdbx_description
1 polymer ?
#
loop_
_entity_poly.entity_id
_entity_poly.type
_entity_poly.pdbx_seq_one_letter_code
_entity_poly.pdbx_strand_id
1 'polypeptide(L)'
;MSGSGGSPGSVAVVGGGLAGIAAALRCADAGRDVTLYEARPWLGGLTHSFRRGDLDVDNGQHVFLRCCTSYRALLDRLGVSDQVRLQPRLDIPVRSPLDPRPARLRRNGLPAPLHLGGALMRYSLLSPAQRLRFIRAALALRRVDRTSRAVDEQSFGGWLREKGQDARTVSALWDLVGVATLNATADQASLALAAMVFQVGLLTDAGAADIGWSLVPLRQLHAEPARRRLAEAGAELRTGTKIDSIEPRGDRWLIGSGGEEHMADQVVLAVPPRVAERLLPSGSVSLPAGWSARLGSSPIINVHVVLDRRVMSGPFVAGVSTPIQWVFDRTDHSGLADRLRAEGPGGPYPESQYLAVSLSAADDMIDMPVAALRERLMPELAALLPEVRSATVLDFFVSRERHATFRPAPGSGALRPGATTAVPGLFLAGAWTDTGWPATMEGAVRSGEAAATAALAHRTVQGVPA
;
A
#
# COMPACT_ATOMS: atom_id res chain seq x y z
N MET A 1 7.15 19.42 -47.23
CA MET A 1 8.08 19.29 -46.07
C MET A 1 7.60 18.08 -45.26
N SER A 2 8.07 16.91 -45.62
CA SER A 2 7.80 15.66 -44.91
C SER A 2 8.73 15.62 -43.69
N GLY A 3 8.15 15.87 -42.51
CA GLY A 3 8.86 15.70 -41.25
C GLY A 3 9.30 14.23 -41.11
N SER A 4 10.59 14.03 -40.93
CA SER A 4 11.19 12.75 -40.56
C SER A 4 10.63 12.34 -39.18
N GLY A 5 9.56 11.58 -39.21
CA GLY A 5 9.05 10.89 -38.02
C GLY A 5 10.06 9.85 -37.57
N GLY A 6 11.00 10.23 -36.69
CA GLY A 6 11.81 9.23 -35.98
C GLY A 6 10.88 8.26 -35.26
N SER A 7 11.15 6.96 -35.32
CA SER A 7 10.40 5.94 -34.56
C SER A 7 10.28 6.38 -33.10
N PRO A 8 9.11 6.27 -32.48
CA PRO A 8 8.96 6.59 -31.07
C PRO A 8 9.94 5.73 -30.27
N GLY A 9 10.75 6.34 -29.39
CA GLY A 9 11.73 5.61 -28.59
C GLY A 9 11.06 4.52 -27.75
N SER A 10 11.68 3.35 -27.68
CA SER A 10 11.16 2.18 -26.98
C SER A 10 11.48 2.22 -25.48
N VAL A 11 10.51 1.83 -24.65
CA VAL A 11 10.63 1.80 -23.19
C VAL A 11 10.29 0.39 -22.67
N ALA A 12 11.27 -0.27 -22.06
CA ALA A 12 11.03 -1.49 -21.32
C ALA A 12 10.69 -1.18 -19.87
N VAL A 13 9.52 -1.61 -19.43
CA VAL A 13 9.11 -1.52 -18.02
C VAL A 13 9.23 -2.91 -17.39
N VAL A 14 10.05 -3.06 -16.36
CA VAL A 14 10.31 -4.32 -15.69
C VAL A 14 9.58 -4.34 -14.34
N GLY A 15 8.54 -5.16 -14.22
CA GLY A 15 7.69 -5.31 -13.05
C GLY A 15 6.27 -4.77 -13.26
N GLY A 16 5.28 -5.65 -13.11
CA GLY A 16 3.84 -5.39 -13.34
C GLY A 16 3.05 -5.03 -12.08
N GLY A 17 3.70 -4.49 -11.04
CA GLY A 17 3.03 -3.87 -9.89
C GLY A 17 2.42 -2.50 -10.23
N LEU A 18 1.75 -1.83 -9.28
CA LEU A 18 1.10 -0.53 -9.52
C LEU A 18 2.08 0.53 -10.05
N ALA A 19 3.33 0.51 -9.60
CA ALA A 19 4.37 1.41 -10.10
C ALA A 19 4.66 1.18 -11.59
N GLY A 20 4.87 -0.07 -11.99
CA GLY A 20 5.13 -0.42 -13.40
C GLY A 20 3.92 -0.19 -14.29
N ILE A 21 2.71 -0.53 -13.82
CA ILE A 21 1.46 -0.24 -14.53
C ILE A 21 1.32 1.27 -14.80
N ALA A 22 1.54 2.10 -13.76
CA ALA A 22 1.45 3.56 -13.89
C ALA A 22 2.52 4.10 -14.87
N ALA A 23 3.75 3.60 -14.78
CA ALA A 23 4.84 4.00 -15.68
C ALA A 23 4.55 3.59 -17.13
N ALA A 24 4.14 2.34 -17.36
CA ALA A 24 3.86 1.82 -18.70
C ALA A 24 2.71 2.57 -19.38
N LEU A 25 1.58 2.77 -18.68
CA LEU A 25 0.45 3.53 -19.20
C LEU A 25 0.84 4.96 -19.54
N ARG A 26 1.59 5.64 -18.66
CA ARG A 26 2.01 7.03 -18.91
C ARG A 26 2.96 7.15 -20.10
N CYS A 27 3.89 6.21 -20.27
CA CYS A 27 4.78 6.19 -21.44
C CYS A 27 4.02 5.88 -22.73
N ALA A 28 3.10 4.91 -22.71
CA ALA A 28 2.26 4.56 -23.86
C ALA A 28 1.31 5.71 -24.25
N ASP A 29 0.67 6.37 -23.28
CA ASP A 29 -0.19 7.54 -23.51
C ASP A 29 0.61 8.73 -24.14
N ALA A 30 1.92 8.78 -23.92
CA ALA A 30 2.83 9.74 -24.57
C ALA A 30 3.37 9.27 -25.93
N GLY A 31 2.86 8.16 -26.48
CA GLY A 31 3.22 7.65 -27.79
C GLY A 31 4.56 6.89 -27.85
N ARG A 32 5.08 6.41 -26.72
CA ARG A 32 6.26 5.54 -26.69
C ARG A 32 5.88 4.10 -27.04
N ASP A 33 6.81 3.38 -27.67
CA ASP A 33 6.72 1.93 -27.84
C ASP A 33 7.07 1.25 -26.51
N VAL A 34 6.07 0.65 -25.83
CA VAL A 34 6.21 0.16 -24.47
C VAL A 34 6.06 -1.36 -24.42
N THR A 35 7.05 -2.03 -23.82
CA THR A 35 6.91 -3.44 -23.42
C THR A 35 6.98 -3.54 -21.89
N LEU A 36 5.93 -4.08 -21.26
CA LEU A 36 5.87 -4.37 -19.83
C LEU A 36 6.17 -5.86 -19.57
N TYR A 37 7.23 -6.12 -18.82
CA TYR A 37 7.64 -7.47 -18.39
C TYR A 37 7.23 -7.72 -16.95
N GLU A 38 6.54 -8.83 -16.70
CA GLU A 38 6.18 -9.28 -15.34
C GLU A 38 6.56 -10.76 -15.16
N ALA A 39 7.26 -11.05 -14.07
CA ALA A 39 7.75 -12.39 -13.78
C ALA A 39 6.63 -13.40 -13.45
N ARG A 40 5.52 -12.90 -12.90
CA ARG A 40 4.33 -13.72 -12.57
C ARG A 40 3.35 -13.75 -13.76
N PRO A 41 2.43 -14.73 -13.82
CA PRO A 41 1.41 -14.77 -14.88
C PRO A 41 0.31 -13.71 -14.71
N TRP A 42 0.37 -12.87 -13.67
CA TRP A 42 -0.62 -11.83 -13.36
C TRP A 42 0.03 -10.50 -13.01
N LEU A 43 -0.70 -9.41 -13.25
CA LEU A 43 -0.34 -8.05 -12.84
C LEU A 43 -0.81 -7.74 -11.40
N GLY A 44 -0.42 -6.57 -10.88
CA GLY A 44 -0.85 -6.03 -9.60
C GLY A 44 0.21 -6.10 -8.49
N GLY A 45 1.24 -6.94 -8.65
CA GLY A 45 2.32 -7.05 -7.66
C GLY A 45 1.81 -7.44 -6.28
N LEU A 46 1.93 -6.55 -5.30
CA LEU A 46 1.45 -6.73 -3.93
C LEU A 46 -0.05 -6.43 -3.75
N THR A 47 -0.78 -6.08 -4.82
CA THR A 47 -2.22 -5.83 -4.78
C THR A 47 -2.94 -6.83 -5.69
N HIS A 48 -2.95 -8.10 -5.30
CA HIS A 48 -3.53 -9.19 -6.09
C HIS A 48 -4.53 -10.00 -5.27
N SER A 49 -5.33 -10.81 -5.97
CA SER A 49 -6.27 -11.76 -5.38
C SER A 49 -6.00 -13.15 -5.91
N PHE A 50 -6.31 -14.15 -5.11
CA PHE A 50 -6.25 -15.57 -5.47
C PHE A 50 -7.58 -16.26 -5.15
N ARG A 51 -7.80 -17.44 -5.76
CA ARG A 51 -8.98 -18.25 -5.47
C ARG A 51 -8.69 -19.23 -4.34
N ARG A 52 -9.66 -19.36 -3.41
CA ARG A 52 -9.70 -20.41 -2.40
C ARG A 52 -11.11 -21.04 -2.42
N GLY A 53 -11.24 -22.19 -3.07
CA GLY A 53 -12.55 -22.72 -3.40
C GLY A 53 -13.34 -21.69 -4.20
N ASP A 54 -14.53 -21.33 -3.73
CA ASP A 54 -15.41 -20.37 -4.39
C ASP A 54 -15.14 -18.92 -3.99
N LEU A 55 -14.21 -18.68 -3.05
CA LEU A 55 -13.87 -17.34 -2.59
C LEU A 55 -12.78 -16.69 -3.43
N ASP A 56 -12.97 -15.42 -3.78
CA ASP A 56 -11.90 -14.52 -4.18
C ASP A 56 -11.29 -13.90 -2.92
N VAL A 57 -10.03 -14.18 -2.69
CA VAL A 57 -9.28 -13.74 -1.51
C VAL A 57 -8.22 -12.74 -1.91
N ASP A 58 -8.25 -11.54 -1.32
CA ASP A 58 -7.19 -10.57 -1.51
C ASP A 58 -5.97 -10.97 -0.67
N ASN A 59 -4.76 -10.79 -1.21
CA ASN A 59 -3.52 -11.08 -0.49
C ASN A 59 -3.35 -10.21 0.76
N GLY A 60 -4.00 -9.06 0.81
CA GLY A 60 -4.07 -8.13 1.92
C GLY A 60 -5.27 -7.19 1.81
N GLN A 61 -5.63 -6.56 2.93
CA GLN A 61 -6.69 -5.55 2.92
C GLN A 61 -6.09 -4.19 2.58
N HIS A 62 -6.46 -3.69 1.41
CA HIS A 62 -5.93 -2.43 0.89
C HIS A 62 -7.01 -1.35 0.98
N VAL A 63 -6.77 -0.37 1.82
CA VAL A 63 -7.55 0.87 1.88
C VAL A 63 -6.70 2.03 1.37
N PHE A 64 -7.36 3.07 0.89
CA PHE A 64 -6.71 4.31 0.51
C PHE A 64 -7.42 5.49 1.15
N LEU A 65 -6.77 6.63 1.17
CA LEU A 65 -7.35 7.87 1.70
C LEU A 65 -7.69 8.82 0.54
N ARG A 66 -8.59 9.76 0.78
CA ARG A 66 -8.94 10.79 -0.22
C ARG A 66 -7.72 11.56 -0.72
N CYS A 67 -6.69 11.76 0.11
CA CYS A 67 -5.45 12.40 -0.26
C CYS A 67 -4.55 11.58 -1.19
N CYS A 68 -4.86 10.30 -1.44
CA CYS A 68 -4.16 9.45 -2.38
C CYS A 68 -4.56 9.80 -3.84
N THR A 69 -4.12 10.96 -4.31
CA THR A 69 -4.59 11.55 -5.57
C THR A 69 -4.06 10.84 -6.81
N SER A 70 -2.79 10.41 -6.81
CA SER A 70 -2.20 9.65 -7.93
C SER A 70 -2.82 8.26 -8.03
N TYR A 71 -3.03 7.57 -6.91
CA TYR A 71 -3.70 6.27 -6.93
C TYR A 71 -5.14 6.39 -7.45
N ARG A 72 -5.89 7.40 -7.02
CA ARG A 72 -7.24 7.66 -7.52
C ARG A 72 -7.25 8.00 -9.02
N ALA A 73 -6.30 8.80 -9.49
CA ALA A 73 -6.13 9.09 -10.91
C ALA A 73 -5.81 7.81 -11.72
N LEU A 74 -5.03 6.87 -11.16
CA LEU A 74 -4.83 5.57 -11.78
C LEU A 74 -6.13 4.77 -11.87
N LEU A 75 -6.97 4.74 -10.82
CA LEU A 75 -8.29 4.09 -10.88
C LEU A 75 -9.18 4.70 -11.96
N ASP A 76 -9.20 6.02 -12.10
CA ASP A 76 -9.89 6.74 -13.18
C ASP A 76 -9.35 6.33 -14.55
N ARG A 77 -8.02 6.28 -14.73
CA ARG A 77 -7.36 5.86 -15.97
C ARG A 77 -7.66 4.40 -16.32
N LEU A 78 -7.79 3.54 -15.32
CA LEU A 78 -8.19 2.13 -15.47
C LEU A 78 -9.69 1.98 -15.78
N GLY A 79 -10.50 2.99 -15.49
CA GLY A 79 -11.95 2.98 -15.68
C GLY A 79 -12.69 2.16 -14.62
N VAL A 80 -12.25 2.22 -13.37
CA VAL A 80 -12.77 1.42 -12.25
C VAL A 80 -13.10 2.25 -11.00
N SER A 81 -13.26 3.55 -11.14
CA SER A 81 -13.57 4.45 -10.01
C SER A 81 -14.93 4.16 -9.35
N ASP A 82 -15.84 3.54 -10.06
CA ASP A 82 -17.13 3.06 -9.56
C ASP A 82 -17.01 1.75 -8.76
N GLN A 83 -15.90 1.03 -8.89
CA GLN A 83 -15.62 -0.22 -8.17
C GLN A 83 -14.94 0.01 -6.80
N VAL A 84 -14.85 1.24 -6.38
CA VAL A 84 -14.38 1.60 -5.04
C VAL A 84 -15.41 2.45 -4.32
N ARG A 85 -15.44 2.34 -3.00
CA ARG A 85 -16.22 3.23 -2.16
C ARG A 85 -15.30 4.16 -1.41
N LEU A 86 -15.52 5.45 -1.51
CA LEU A 86 -14.86 6.46 -0.70
C LEU A 86 -15.87 7.02 0.30
N GLN A 87 -15.55 6.99 1.59
CA GLN A 87 -16.41 7.56 2.62
C GLN A 87 -16.73 9.03 2.31
N PRO A 88 -17.97 9.47 2.50
CA PRO A 88 -18.31 10.90 2.42
C PRO A 88 -17.65 11.71 3.54
N ARG A 89 -17.38 11.05 4.66
CA ARG A 89 -16.66 11.59 5.83
C ARG A 89 -15.90 10.49 6.52
N LEU A 90 -14.69 10.79 6.99
CA LEU A 90 -13.93 9.88 7.88
C LEU A 90 -14.83 9.39 9.01
N ASP A 91 -14.90 8.08 9.16
CA ASP A 91 -15.71 7.42 10.18
C ASP A 91 -15.11 6.06 10.50
N ILE A 92 -14.42 5.97 11.62
CA ILE A 92 -13.74 4.76 12.10
C ILE A 92 -14.41 4.30 13.40
N PRO A 93 -15.18 3.19 13.37
CA PRO A 93 -15.57 2.51 14.60
C PRO A 93 -14.33 1.93 15.27
N VAL A 94 -14.17 2.18 16.56
CA VAL A 94 -13.04 1.69 17.36
C VAL A 94 -13.58 0.89 18.52
N ARG A 95 -13.00 -0.29 18.75
CA ARG A 95 -13.30 -1.16 19.89
C ARG A 95 -12.05 -1.50 20.67
N SER A 96 -12.23 -1.76 21.95
CA SER A 96 -11.16 -2.21 22.83
C SER A 96 -11.69 -3.29 23.76
N PRO A 97 -10.98 -4.42 23.95
CA PRO A 97 -11.36 -5.42 24.94
C PRO A 97 -11.36 -4.89 26.39
N LEU A 98 -10.59 -3.80 26.63
CA LEU A 98 -10.45 -3.19 27.95
C LEU A 98 -11.56 -2.17 28.29
N ASP A 99 -12.37 -1.75 27.30
CA ASP A 99 -13.47 -0.81 27.51
C ASP A 99 -14.67 -1.23 26.63
N PRO A 100 -15.78 -1.69 27.23
CA PRO A 100 -16.94 -2.15 26.49
C PRO A 100 -17.68 -1.03 25.73
N ARG A 101 -17.36 0.24 26.04
CA ARG A 101 -17.98 1.38 25.35
C ARG A 101 -17.39 1.54 23.97
N PRO A 102 -18.22 1.55 22.90
CA PRO A 102 -17.74 1.79 21.55
C PRO A 102 -17.15 3.20 21.44
N ALA A 103 -15.97 3.32 20.89
CA ALA A 103 -15.38 4.58 20.51
C ALA A 103 -15.52 4.81 19.00
N ARG A 104 -15.45 6.05 18.56
CA ARG A 104 -15.60 6.38 17.14
C ARG A 104 -14.79 7.63 16.80
N LEU A 105 -14.00 7.56 15.76
CA LEU A 105 -13.31 8.70 15.18
C LEU A 105 -14.06 9.13 13.91
N ARG A 106 -14.91 10.15 14.06
CA ARG A 106 -15.69 10.70 12.95
C ARG A 106 -15.43 12.19 12.81
N ARG A 107 -15.03 12.63 11.60
CA ARG A 107 -14.88 14.06 11.34
C ARG A 107 -16.22 14.78 11.22
N ASN A 108 -16.23 16.05 11.61
CA ASN A 108 -17.32 16.98 11.34
C ASN A 108 -17.03 17.84 10.10
N GLY A 109 -17.80 18.88 9.87
CA GLY A 109 -17.65 19.80 8.72
C GLY A 109 -16.69 20.97 8.94
N LEU A 110 -15.99 21.04 10.09
CA LEU A 110 -15.04 22.11 10.36
C LEU A 110 -13.72 21.92 9.56
N PRO A 111 -12.98 22.99 9.30
CA PRO A 111 -11.68 22.89 8.65
C PRO A 111 -10.66 22.15 9.53
N ALA A 112 -9.60 21.59 8.90
CA ALA A 112 -8.51 21.00 9.64
C ALA A 112 -7.74 22.07 10.44
N PRO A 113 -7.25 21.74 11.64
CA PRO A 113 -7.33 20.46 12.34
C PRO A 113 -8.55 20.29 13.24
N LEU A 114 -9.54 21.21 13.21
CA LEU A 114 -10.69 21.24 14.11
C LEU A 114 -11.75 20.16 13.79
N HIS A 115 -11.71 19.60 12.58
CA HIS A 115 -12.68 18.61 12.09
C HIS A 115 -12.78 17.33 12.92
N LEU A 116 -11.74 16.96 13.66
CA LEU A 116 -11.71 15.81 14.58
C LEU A 116 -11.94 16.19 16.04
N GLY A 117 -12.00 17.48 16.36
CA GLY A 117 -12.10 17.96 17.74
C GLY A 117 -13.31 17.38 18.50
N GLY A 118 -14.49 17.35 17.87
CA GLY A 118 -15.70 16.78 18.47
C GLY A 118 -15.62 15.27 18.72
N ALA A 119 -14.99 14.51 17.82
CA ALA A 119 -14.76 13.08 18.00
C ALA A 119 -13.76 12.83 19.13
N LEU A 120 -12.66 13.59 19.15
CA LEU A 120 -11.62 13.48 20.17
C LEU A 120 -12.16 13.79 21.57
N MET A 121 -13.02 14.82 21.72
CA MET A 121 -13.65 15.14 22.99
C MET A 121 -14.52 14.02 23.56
N ARG A 122 -15.11 13.20 22.69
CA ARG A 122 -15.96 12.04 23.06
C ARG A 122 -15.20 10.72 23.07
N TYR A 123 -13.89 10.72 22.77
CA TYR A 123 -13.11 9.50 22.65
C TYR A 123 -12.88 8.87 24.02
N SER A 124 -13.69 7.86 24.37
CA SER A 124 -13.75 7.24 25.70
C SER A 124 -12.45 6.56 26.14
N LEU A 125 -11.63 6.13 25.19
CA LEU A 125 -10.38 5.42 25.47
C LEU A 125 -9.27 6.28 26.08
N LEU A 126 -9.43 7.62 26.10
CA LEU A 126 -8.47 8.58 26.66
C LEU A 126 -9.11 9.52 27.68
N SER A 127 -8.35 9.82 28.73
CA SER A 127 -8.71 10.85 29.70
C SER A 127 -8.66 12.27 29.09
N PRO A 128 -9.33 13.27 29.68
CA PRO A 128 -9.24 14.66 29.21
C PRO A 128 -7.81 15.21 29.13
N ALA A 129 -6.96 14.86 30.10
CA ALA A 129 -5.55 15.27 30.09
C ALA A 129 -4.75 14.65 28.91
N GLN A 130 -5.00 13.37 28.62
CA GLN A 130 -4.39 12.70 27.45
C GLN A 130 -4.83 13.32 26.14
N ARG A 131 -6.13 13.63 25.99
CA ARG A 131 -6.67 14.32 24.80
C ARG A 131 -6.02 15.68 24.58
N LEU A 132 -5.84 16.46 25.64
CA LEU A 132 -5.16 17.76 25.55
C LEU A 132 -3.68 17.62 25.15
N ARG A 133 -2.96 16.66 25.75
CA ARG A 133 -1.57 16.34 25.35
C ARG A 133 -1.49 15.90 23.89
N PHE A 134 -2.43 15.04 23.43
CA PHE A 134 -2.51 14.65 22.03
C PHE A 134 -2.69 15.84 21.09
N ILE A 135 -3.62 16.77 21.39
CA ILE A 135 -3.84 17.98 20.59
C ILE A 135 -2.56 18.80 20.48
N ARG A 136 -1.84 19.01 21.59
CA ARG A 136 -0.58 19.75 21.59
C ARG A 136 0.49 19.09 20.73
N ALA A 137 0.63 17.77 20.82
CA ALA A 137 1.56 17.00 20.00
C ALA A 137 1.18 17.05 18.51
N ALA A 138 -0.12 16.91 18.17
CA ALA A 138 -0.59 17.00 16.81
C ALA A 138 -0.31 18.37 16.17
N LEU A 139 -0.52 19.47 16.93
CA LEU A 139 -0.18 20.81 16.48
C LEU A 139 1.33 21.02 16.33
N ALA A 140 2.15 20.41 17.20
CA ALA A 140 3.60 20.42 17.05
C ALA A 140 4.05 19.62 15.84
N LEU A 141 3.45 18.44 15.59
CA LEU A 141 3.74 17.59 14.44
C LEU A 141 3.46 18.31 13.11
N ARG A 142 2.44 19.15 13.06
CA ARG A 142 2.12 19.98 11.87
C ARG A 142 3.28 20.87 11.42
N ARG A 143 4.21 21.22 12.34
CA ARG A 143 5.34 22.11 12.08
C ARG A 143 6.66 21.37 11.83
N VAL A 144 6.65 20.05 11.92
CA VAL A 144 7.85 19.23 11.67
C VAL A 144 8.21 19.31 10.19
N ASP A 145 9.46 19.66 9.91
CA ASP A 145 10.01 19.65 8.56
C ASP A 145 10.37 18.21 8.15
N ARG A 146 9.48 17.57 7.44
CA ARG A 146 9.65 16.19 6.97
C ARG A 146 10.69 16.01 5.87
N THR A 147 11.24 17.10 5.33
CA THR A 147 12.31 17.05 4.32
C THR A 147 13.71 17.06 4.96
N SER A 148 13.78 17.35 6.24
CA SER A 148 15.01 17.37 7.00
C SER A 148 15.53 15.95 7.27
N ARG A 149 16.80 15.71 6.92
CA ARG A 149 17.48 14.45 7.23
C ARG A 149 17.55 14.18 8.73
N ALA A 150 17.80 15.19 9.54
CA ALA A 150 17.84 15.05 10.99
C ALA A 150 16.48 14.64 11.60
N VAL A 151 15.37 15.01 10.95
CA VAL A 151 14.03 14.56 11.31
C VAL A 151 13.81 13.11 10.89
N ASP A 152 14.30 12.69 9.72
CA ASP A 152 14.22 11.30 9.30
C ASP A 152 15.03 10.36 10.22
N GLU A 153 16.15 10.83 10.77
CA GLU A 153 17.00 10.07 11.69
C GLU A 153 16.39 9.90 13.10
N GLN A 154 15.31 10.63 13.43
CA GLN A 154 14.59 10.48 14.70
C GLN A 154 13.49 9.41 14.60
N SER A 155 13.26 8.64 15.71
CA SER A 155 12.08 7.81 15.82
C SER A 155 10.85 8.63 16.21
N PHE A 156 9.72 8.30 15.59
CA PHE A 156 8.44 8.94 15.91
C PHE A 156 8.05 8.72 17.38
N GLY A 157 8.25 7.50 17.92
CA GLY A 157 7.97 7.19 19.32
C GLY A 157 8.85 7.98 20.29
N GLY A 158 10.13 8.19 19.98
CA GLY A 158 11.02 9.07 20.75
C GLY A 158 10.48 10.49 20.81
N TRP A 159 10.14 11.06 19.66
CA TRP A 159 9.53 12.38 19.57
C TRP A 159 8.19 12.47 20.33
N LEU A 160 7.33 11.44 20.24
CA LEU A 160 6.06 11.39 20.97
C LEU A 160 6.30 11.43 22.50
N ARG A 161 7.28 10.69 23.01
CA ARG A 161 7.66 10.73 24.44
C ARG A 161 8.11 12.11 24.86
N GLU A 162 8.94 12.79 24.06
CA GLU A 162 9.35 14.18 24.31
C GLU A 162 8.16 15.14 24.34
N LYS A 163 7.09 14.86 23.56
CA LYS A 163 5.83 15.63 23.57
C LYS A 163 4.85 15.16 24.66
N GLY A 164 5.30 14.34 25.61
CA GLY A 164 4.51 13.90 26.77
C GLY A 164 3.39 12.93 26.43
N GLN A 165 3.54 12.16 25.34
CA GLN A 165 2.60 11.11 24.98
C GLN A 165 2.92 9.83 25.77
N ASP A 166 1.94 9.32 26.49
CA ASP A 166 2.04 8.05 27.20
C ASP A 166 1.70 6.86 26.28
N ALA A 167 2.06 5.64 26.69
CA ALA A 167 1.86 4.43 25.92
C ALA A 167 0.39 4.19 25.53
N ARG A 168 -0.57 4.57 26.41
CA ARG A 168 -1.99 4.46 26.13
C ARG A 168 -2.41 5.40 24.99
N THR A 169 -1.95 6.63 25.01
CA THR A 169 -2.25 7.62 23.95
C THR A 169 -1.61 7.19 22.62
N VAL A 170 -0.38 6.65 22.67
CA VAL A 170 0.30 6.13 21.49
C VAL A 170 -0.53 4.99 20.87
N SER A 171 -0.86 3.97 21.64
CA SER A 171 -1.64 2.82 21.14
C SER A 171 -3.06 3.21 20.68
N ALA A 172 -3.74 4.10 21.40
CA ALA A 172 -5.14 4.41 21.13
C ALA A 172 -5.37 5.37 19.95
N LEU A 173 -4.39 6.18 19.57
CA LEU A 173 -4.54 7.19 18.50
C LEU A 173 -3.39 7.19 17.50
N TRP A 174 -2.13 7.25 17.97
CA TRP A 174 -0.99 7.38 17.06
C TRP A 174 -0.76 6.09 16.27
N ASP A 175 -0.70 4.95 16.95
CA ASP A 175 -0.49 3.65 16.32
C ASP A 175 -1.75 3.16 15.56
N LEU A 176 -2.94 3.57 15.96
CA LEU A 176 -4.18 3.25 15.24
C LEU A 176 -4.09 3.66 13.76
N VAL A 177 -3.51 4.82 13.49
CA VAL A 177 -3.27 5.34 12.12
C VAL A 177 -1.88 4.98 11.64
N GLY A 178 -0.87 5.17 12.49
CA GLY A 178 0.54 5.00 12.16
C GLY A 178 0.88 3.59 11.70
N VAL A 179 0.49 2.58 12.46
CA VAL A 179 0.80 1.17 12.14
C VAL A 179 0.12 0.74 10.82
N ALA A 180 -1.14 1.16 10.62
CA ALA A 180 -1.87 0.80 9.40
C ALA A 180 -1.29 1.45 8.13
N THR A 181 -0.63 2.61 8.25
CA THR A 181 -0.11 3.38 7.10
C THR A 181 1.39 3.21 6.88
N LEU A 182 2.15 2.99 7.95
CA LEU A 182 3.61 2.84 7.91
C LEU A 182 4.07 1.39 7.95
N ASN A 183 3.22 0.47 8.38
CA ASN A 183 3.59 -0.93 8.67
C ASN A 183 4.74 -1.02 9.69
N ALA A 184 4.73 -0.14 10.69
CA ALA A 184 5.68 -0.05 11.79
C ALA A 184 5.03 0.62 12.99
N THR A 185 5.42 0.24 14.20
CA THR A 185 5.01 0.96 15.42
C THR A 185 5.67 2.34 15.48
N ALA A 186 5.16 3.24 16.32
CA ALA A 186 5.74 4.57 16.48
C ALA A 186 7.24 4.51 16.83
N ASP A 187 7.66 3.56 17.66
CA ASP A 187 9.07 3.41 18.05
C ASP A 187 9.99 2.97 16.92
N GLN A 188 9.44 2.24 15.94
CA GLN A 188 10.17 1.72 14.78
C GLN A 188 10.15 2.68 13.58
N ALA A 189 9.22 3.63 13.55
CA ALA A 189 9.00 4.49 12.40
C ALA A 189 9.84 5.77 12.46
N SER A 190 10.32 6.24 11.29
CA SER A 190 10.91 7.57 11.10
C SER A 190 9.88 8.67 11.41
N LEU A 191 10.32 9.70 12.11
CA LEU A 191 9.50 10.89 12.38
C LEU A 191 9.12 11.61 11.07
N ALA A 192 9.98 11.65 10.07
CA ALA A 192 9.68 12.29 8.77
C ALA A 192 8.52 11.59 8.06
N LEU A 193 8.55 10.24 7.97
CA LEU A 193 7.49 9.45 7.35
C LEU A 193 6.19 9.51 8.15
N ALA A 194 6.26 9.48 9.49
CA ALA A 194 5.10 9.67 10.33
C ALA A 194 4.51 11.09 10.17
N ALA A 195 5.34 12.12 10.18
CA ALA A 195 4.90 13.50 9.95
C ALA A 195 4.19 13.64 8.60
N MET A 196 4.70 12.99 7.54
CA MET A 196 4.04 12.96 6.24
C MET A 196 2.62 12.39 6.34
N VAL A 197 2.45 11.22 6.97
CA VAL A 197 1.14 10.56 7.13
C VAL A 197 0.14 11.47 7.85
N PHE A 198 0.53 11.99 9.00
CA PHE A 198 -0.37 12.82 9.82
C PHE A 198 -0.60 14.20 9.23
N GLN A 199 0.42 14.87 8.69
CA GLN A 199 0.26 16.19 8.08
C GLN A 199 -0.66 16.12 6.87
N VAL A 200 -0.38 15.22 5.92
CA VAL A 200 -1.16 15.11 4.68
C VAL A 200 -2.53 14.47 4.93
N GLY A 201 -2.57 13.42 5.75
CA GLY A 201 -3.82 12.68 5.98
C GLY A 201 -4.78 13.39 6.93
N LEU A 202 -4.30 14.08 7.98
CA LEU A 202 -5.18 14.51 9.08
C LEU A 202 -5.07 15.99 9.44
N LEU A 203 -3.95 16.67 9.17
CA LEU A 203 -3.69 17.99 9.77
C LEU A 203 -3.80 19.16 8.78
N THR A 204 -3.89 18.91 7.49
CA THR A 204 -3.92 19.95 6.44
C THR A 204 -5.29 20.12 5.81
N ASP A 205 -5.94 19.05 5.41
CA ASP A 205 -7.27 19.05 4.79
C ASP A 205 -8.23 18.18 5.60
N ALA A 206 -9.42 18.67 5.86
CA ALA A 206 -10.43 17.96 6.67
C ALA A 206 -10.91 16.66 6.01
N GLY A 207 -10.96 16.61 4.68
CA GLY A 207 -11.41 15.44 3.92
C GLY A 207 -10.29 14.44 3.61
N ALA A 208 -9.03 14.83 3.78
CA ALA A 208 -7.87 14.06 3.33
C ALA A 208 -7.84 12.59 3.82
N ALA A 209 -8.29 12.36 5.06
CA ALA A 209 -8.33 11.04 5.69
C ALA A 209 -9.59 10.21 5.39
N ASP A 210 -10.54 10.68 4.61
CA ASP A 210 -11.72 9.87 4.27
C ASP A 210 -11.28 8.57 3.62
N ILE A 211 -11.69 7.44 4.19
CA ILE A 211 -11.22 6.10 3.82
C ILE A 211 -11.96 5.60 2.58
N GLY A 212 -11.19 5.05 1.63
CA GLY A 212 -11.69 4.34 0.48
C GLY A 212 -11.26 2.87 0.49
N TRP A 213 -12.12 2.00 -0.06
CA TRP A 213 -11.85 0.56 -0.18
C TRP A 213 -12.47 -0.02 -1.46
N SER A 214 -11.93 -1.16 -1.90
CA SER A 214 -12.45 -1.88 -3.07
C SER A 214 -13.78 -2.57 -2.79
N LEU A 215 -14.69 -2.49 -3.73
CA LEU A 215 -15.98 -3.23 -3.77
C LEU A 215 -15.87 -4.55 -4.56
N VAL A 216 -14.71 -4.82 -5.15
CA VAL A 216 -14.42 -6.03 -5.94
C VAL A 216 -13.07 -6.62 -5.48
N PRO A 217 -12.73 -7.85 -5.84
CA PRO A 217 -11.39 -8.38 -5.63
C PRO A 217 -10.32 -7.51 -6.30
N LEU A 218 -9.13 -7.38 -5.66
CA LEU A 218 -8.05 -6.50 -6.17
C LEU A 218 -7.60 -6.84 -7.59
N ARG A 219 -7.68 -8.11 -8.02
CA ARG A 219 -7.37 -8.49 -9.40
C ARG A 219 -8.32 -7.83 -10.41
N GLN A 220 -9.60 -7.69 -10.06
CA GLN A 220 -10.61 -7.03 -10.88
C GLN A 220 -10.46 -5.50 -10.81
N LEU A 221 -9.94 -4.97 -9.71
CA LEU A 221 -9.67 -3.54 -9.57
C LEU A 221 -8.40 -3.10 -10.31
N HIS A 222 -7.35 -3.91 -10.33
CA HIS A 222 -6.04 -3.52 -10.85
C HIS A 222 -5.59 -4.34 -12.07
N ALA A 223 -5.47 -5.66 -11.93
CA ALA A 223 -4.79 -6.50 -12.91
C ALA A 223 -5.53 -6.59 -14.25
N GLU A 224 -6.82 -6.90 -14.19
CA GLU A 224 -7.66 -7.08 -15.40
C GLU A 224 -7.86 -5.76 -16.16
N PRO A 225 -8.20 -4.63 -15.49
CA PRO A 225 -8.29 -3.34 -16.16
C PRO A 225 -6.94 -2.85 -16.70
N ALA A 226 -5.84 -3.07 -15.98
CA ALA A 226 -4.51 -2.69 -16.46
C ALA A 226 -4.13 -3.42 -17.74
N ARG A 227 -4.38 -4.74 -17.80
CA ARG A 227 -4.14 -5.53 -19.02
C ARG A 227 -4.92 -4.96 -20.21
N ARG A 228 -6.18 -4.64 -20.03
CA ARG A 228 -7.04 -4.05 -21.07
C ARG A 228 -6.52 -2.69 -21.51
N ARG A 229 -6.25 -1.79 -20.54
CA ARG A 229 -5.78 -0.43 -20.84
C ARG A 229 -4.40 -0.37 -21.48
N LEU A 230 -3.49 -1.27 -21.12
CA LEU A 230 -2.18 -1.39 -21.77
C LEU A 230 -2.35 -1.83 -23.24
N ALA A 231 -3.21 -2.83 -23.51
CA ALA A 231 -3.49 -3.26 -24.88
C ALA A 231 -4.14 -2.14 -25.71
N GLU A 232 -5.12 -1.42 -25.17
CA GLU A 232 -5.75 -0.26 -25.80
C GLU A 232 -4.75 0.88 -26.12
N ALA A 233 -3.73 1.05 -25.27
CA ALA A 233 -2.66 2.03 -25.46
C ALA A 233 -1.53 1.52 -26.38
N GLY A 234 -1.65 0.32 -26.95
CA GLY A 234 -0.65 -0.28 -27.84
C GLY A 234 0.60 -0.83 -27.13
N ALA A 235 0.58 -0.95 -25.81
CA ALA A 235 1.71 -1.50 -25.07
C ALA A 235 1.72 -3.04 -25.14
N GLU A 236 2.90 -3.61 -25.39
CA GLU A 236 3.10 -5.06 -25.30
C GLU A 236 3.18 -5.50 -23.84
N LEU A 237 2.49 -6.58 -23.48
CA LEU A 237 2.52 -7.16 -22.13
C LEU A 237 3.08 -8.59 -22.18
N ARG A 238 4.20 -8.81 -21.50
CA ARG A 238 4.85 -10.12 -21.33
C ARG A 238 4.79 -10.56 -19.88
N THR A 239 3.76 -11.33 -19.53
CA THR A 239 3.64 -11.98 -18.21
C THR A 239 4.32 -13.35 -18.20
N GLY A 240 4.73 -13.83 -17.01
CA GLY A 240 5.53 -15.05 -16.88
C GLY A 240 6.97 -14.88 -17.34
N THR A 241 7.41 -13.63 -17.62
CA THR A 241 8.69 -13.29 -18.19
C THR A 241 9.56 -12.61 -17.13
N LYS A 242 10.46 -13.38 -16.51
CA LYS A 242 11.37 -12.87 -15.49
C LYS A 242 12.62 -12.28 -16.15
N ILE A 243 12.88 -11.02 -15.88
CA ILE A 243 14.14 -10.38 -16.33
C ILE A 243 15.27 -10.79 -15.38
N ASP A 244 16.34 -11.31 -15.97
CA ASP A 244 17.54 -11.82 -15.25
C ASP A 244 18.71 -10.86 -15.32
N SER A 245 18.81 -10.06 -16.38
CA SER A 245 19.85 -9.02 -16.55
C SER A 245 19.33 -7.80 -17.31
N ILE A 246 19.94 -6.64 -17.05
CA ILE A 246 19.84 -5.43 -17.86
C ILE A 246 21.27 -4.88 -18.04
N GLU A 247 21.66 -4.61 -19.28
CA GLU A 247 23.00 -4.16 -19.61
C GLU A 247 22.98 -3.01 -20.62
N PRO A 248 23.79 -1.96 -20.43
CA PRO A 248 23.92 -0.92 -21.44
C PRO A 248 24.63 -1.48 -22.70
N ARG A 249 24.10 -1.15 -23.87
CA ARG A 249 24.64 -1.51 -25.18
C ARG A 249 24.66 -0.29 -26.09
N GLY A 250 25.74 0.47 -26.04
CA GLY A 250 25.80 1.78 -26.70
C GLY A 250 24.81 2.76 -26.08
N ASP A 251 23.90 3.28 -26.87
CA ASP A 251 22.81 4.17 -26.47
C ASP A 251 21.49 3.44 -26.13
N ARG A 252 21.51 2.11 -26.15
CA ARG A 252 20.35 1.25 -25.87
C ARG A 252 20.61 0.31 -24.69
N TRP A 253 19.59 -0.44 -24.31
CA TRP A 253 19.62 -1.41 -23.22
C TRP A 253 19.35 -2.82 -23.76
N LEU A 254 20.17 -3.78 -23.36
CA LEU A 254 19.96 -5.19 -23.54
C LEU A 254 19.27 -5.76 -22.30
N ILE A 255 18.17 -6.46 -22.49
CA ILE A 255 17.31 -7.02 -21.45
C ILE A 255 17.27 -8.53 -21.64
N GLY A 256 17.87 -9.27 -20.70
CA GLY A 256 17.95 -10.73 -20.74
C GLY A 256 16.83 -11.38 -19.94
N SER A 257 16.21 -12.42 -20.53
CA SER A 257 15.15 -13.22 -19.90
C SER A 257 15.23 -14.66 -20.37
N GLY A 258 15.63 -15.60 -19.51
CA GLY A 258 15.61 -17.04 -19.82
C GLY A 258 16.40 -17.47 -21.08
N GLY A 259 17.44 -16.71 -21.42
CA GLY A 259 18.26 -16.92 -22.63
C GLY A 259 17.79 -16.14 -23.86
N GLU A 260 16.65 -15.46 -23.79
CA GLU A 260 16.21 -14.50 -24.81
C GLU A 260 16.77 -13.11 -24.51
N GLU A 261 17.05 -12.34 -25.55
CA GLU A 261 17.55 -10.97 -25.48
C GLU A 261 16.60 -10.00 -26.17
N HIS A 262 16.29 -8.89 -25.52
CA HIS A 262 15.43 -7.83 -26.02
C HIS A 262 16.17 -6.50 -25.93
N MET A 263 15.88 -5.59 -26.88
CA MET A 263 16.50 -4.28 -26.92
C MET A 263 15.46 -3.19 -26.68
N ALA A 264 15.82 -2.22 -25.81
CA ALA A 264 15.03 -1.02 -25.61
C ALA A 264 15.92 0.22 -25.53
N ASP A 265 15.38 1.40 -25.84
CA ASP A 265 16.12 2.65 -25.73
C ASP A 265 16.19 3.12 -24.26
N GLN A 266 15.20 2.75 -23.46
CA GLN A 266 15.10 3.12 -22.06
C GLN A 266 14.54 1.97 -21.23
N VAL A 267 14.89 1.94 -19.93
CA VAL A 267 14.40 0.95 -18.97
C VAL A 267 13.81 1.66 -17.75
N VAL A 268 12.58 1.30 -17.37
CA VAL A 268 12.00 1.61 -16.07
C VAL A 268 12.00 0.35 -15.20
N LEU A 269 12.82 0.33 -14.17
CA LEU A 269 12.94 -0.81 -13.27
C LEU A 269 11.97 -0.65 -12.08
N ALA A 270 10.82 -1.30 -12.18
CA ALA A 270 9.70 -1.21 -11.24
C ALA A 270 9.53 -2.48 -10.39
N VAL A 271 10.65 -3.01 -9.90
CA VAL A 271 10.75 -4.27 -9.14
C VAL A 271 11.03 -4.01 -7.65
N PRO A 272 10.88 -5.03 -6.77
CA PRO A 272 11.27 -4.90 -5.36
C PRO A 272 12.75 -4.52 -5.17
N PRO A 273 13.12 -3.84 -4.06
CA PRO A 273 14.48 -3.29 -3.86
C PRO A 273 15.60 -4.34 -3.99
N ARG A 274 15.40 -5.56 -3.49
CA ARG A 274 16.39 -6.66 -3.62
C ARG A 274 16.61 -7.10 -5.06
N VAL A 275 15.55 -7.05 -5.87
CA VAL A 275 15.66 -7.38 -7.30
C VAL A 275 16.29 -6.22 -8.05
N ALA A 276 15.94 -4.98 -7.70
CA ALA A 276 16.55 -3.78 -8.27
C ALA A 276 18.06 -3.76 -8.01
N GLU A 277 18.51 -3.98 -6.76
CA GLU A 277 19.93 -4.00 -6.43
C GLU A 277 20.73 -5.04 -7.23
N ARG A 278 20.15 -6.21 -7.51
CA ARG A 278 20.77 -7.24 -8.32
C ARG A 278 20.84 -6.88 -9.80
N LEU A 279 19.82 -6.23 -10.34
CA LEU A 279 19.74 -5.90 -11.77
C LEU A 279 20.46 -4.61 -12.14
N LEU A 280 20.64 -3.70 -11.19
CA LEU A 280 21.30 -2.42 -11.44
C LEU A 280 22.78 -2.59 -11.80
N PRO A 281 23.25 -2.02 -12.92
CA PRO A 281 24.67 -1.89 -13.19
C PRO A 281 25.40 -1.17 -12.05
N SER A 282 26.64 -1.53 -11.81
CA SER A 282 27.47 -0.88 -10.77
C SER A 282 27.52 0.64 -10.98
N GLY A 283 27.39 1.40 -9.89
CA GLY A 283 27.42 2.86 -9.93
C GLY A 283 26.11 3.52 -10.40
N SER A 284 25.05 2.78 -10.70
CA SER A 284 23.76 3.35 -11.12
C SER A 284 23.12 4.23 -10.03
N VAL A 285 23.34 3.93 -8.77
CA VAL A 285 22.84 4.67 -7.61
C VAL A 285 23.94 4.91 -6.59
N SER A 286 23.94 6.07 -5.93
CA SER A 286 24.90 6.42 -4.87
C SER A 286 24.45 5.86 -3.52
N LEU A 287 24.30 4.53 -3.44
CA LEU A 287 23.89 3.82 -2.24
C LEU A 287 24.98 2.81 -1.84
N PRO A 288 25.14 2.51 -0.53
CA PRO A 288 26.13 1.54 -0.08
C PRO A 288 25.78 0.13 -0.58
N ALA A 289 26.79 -0.71 -0.78
CA ALA A 289 26.57 -2.13 -1.09
C ALA A 289 25.65 -2.78 -0.03
N GLY A 290 24.71 -3.62 -0.47
CA GLY A 290 23.72 -4.23 0.40
C GLY A 290 22.65 -3.26 0.89
N TRP A 291 22.44 -2.14 0.20
CA TRP A 291 21.46 -1.11 0.59
C TRP A 291 20.04 -1.65 0.71
N SER A 292 19.64 -2.58 -0.14
CA SER A 292 18.28 -3.15 -0.09
C SER A 292 18.06 -4.00 1.17
N ALA A 293 19.09 -4.70 1.63
CA ALA A 293 19.04 -5.43 2.89
C ALA A 293 19.02 -4.46 4.11
N ARG A 294 19.75 -3.35 4.02
CA ARG A 294 19.76 -2.27 5.05
C ARG A 294 18.41 -1.53 5.11
N LEU A 295 17.79 -1.27 3.96
CA LEU A 295 16.43 -0.71 3.90
C LEU A 295 15.45 -1.65 4.59
N GLY A 296 15.68 -2.95 4.51
CA GLY A 296 14.90 -3.97 5.17
C GLY A 296 13.47 -4.08 4.64
N SER A 297 12.67 -4.88 5.34
CA SER A 297 11.24 -5.03 5.04
C SER A 297 10.43 -5.25 6.30
N SER A 298 9.15 -4.90 6.24
CA SER A 298 8.16 -5.13 7.30
C SER A 298 7.08 -6.07 6.78
N PRO A 299 6.74 -7.12 7.54
CA PRO A 299 5.74 -8.09 7.13
C PRO A 299 4.32 -7.66 7.49
N ILE A 300 3.34 -8.21 6.74
CA ILE A 300 1.91 -8.13 7.05
C ILE A 300 1.33 -9.54 7.05
N ILE A 301 0.47 -9.82 8.03
CA ILE A 301 -0.36 -11.03 8.08
C ILE A 301 -1.81 -10.63 7.89
N ASN A 302 -2.52 -11.36 7.03
CA ASN A 302 -3.97 -11.30 6.98
C ASN A 302 -4.55 -12.64 7.42
N VAL A 303 -5.39 -12.60 8.45
CA VAL A 303 -6.14 -13.74 8.94
C VAL A 303 -7.53 -13.68 8.37
N HIS A 304 -7.95 -14.76 7.75
CA HIS A 304 -9.24 -14.89 7.08
C HIS A 304 -10.11 -15.85 7.88
N VAL A 305 -11.31 -15.40 8.25
CA VAL A 305 -12.25 -16.17 9.06
C VAL A 305 -13.62 -16.16 8.39
N VAL A 306 -14.13 -17.35 8.05
CA VAL A 306 -15.50 -17.51 7.57
C VAL A 306 -16.34 -18.05 8.73
N LEU A 307 -17.41 -17.33 9.05
CA LEU A 307 -18.30 -17.63 10.17
C LEU A 307 -19.68 -18.03 9.63
N ASP A 308 -20.42 -18.85 10.41
CA ASP A 308 -21.78 -19.32 10.08
C ASP A 308 -22.83 -18.20 10.14
N ARG A 309 -22.49 -17.06 10.73
CA ARG A 309 -23.41 -15.93 10.94
C ARG A 309 -22.71 -14.58 10.93
N ARG A 310 -23.49 -13.51 10.80
CA ARG A 310 -22.97 -12.14 10.92
C ARG A 310 -22.63 -11.81 12.37
N VAL A 311 -21.42 -11.28 12.55
CA VAL A 311 -20.88 -10.82 13.84
C VAL A 311 -20.49 -9.34 13.83
N MET A 312 -20.58 -8.72 12.67
CA MET A 312 -20.29 -7.29 12.52
C MET A 312 -21.14 -6.67 11.40
N SER A 313 -21.59 -5.43 11.58
CA SER A 313 -22.55 -4.76 10.69
C SER A 313 -21.95 -3.66 9.80
N GLY A 314 -20.68 -3.34 9.95
CA GLY A 314 -20.00 -2.29 9.17
C GLY A 314 -18.93 -2.88 8.25
N PRO A 315 -18.39 -2.06 7.32
CA PRO A 315 -17.37 -2.52 6.40
C PRO A 315 -16.04 -2.82 7.09
N PHE A 316 -15.77 -2.20 8.24
CA PHE A 316 -14.58 -2.45 9.06
C PHE A 316 -14.75 -1.95 10.48
N VAL A 317 -13.89 -2.41 11.36
CA VAL A 317 -13.69 -1.91 12.73
C VAL A 317 -12.20 -1.96 13.07
N ALA A 318 -11.74 -0.96 13.82
CA ALA A 318 -10.39 -0.92 14.34
C ALA A 318 -10.32 -1.39 15.79
N GLY A 319 -9.31 -2.18 16.14
CA GLY A 319 -9.02 -2.64 17.49
C GLY A 319 -7.94 -1.80 18.15
N VAL A 320 -8.10 -1.54 19.44
CA VAL A 320 -7.14 -0.84 20.30
C VAL A 320 -6.89 -1.66 21.56
N SER A 321 -5.65 -1.73 22.01
CA SER A 321 -5.23 -2.56 23.15
C SER A 321 -5.48 -4.05 22.94
N THR A 322 -5.32 -4.52 21.73
CA THR A 322 -5.44 -5.91 21.29
C THR A 322 -4.51 -6.13 20.10
N PRO A 323 -4.02 -7.36 19.85
CA PRO A 323 -3.29 -7.67 18.61
C PRO A 323 -4.16 -7.55 17.34
N ILE A 324 -5.47 -7.55 17.45
CA ILE A 324 -6.41 -7.37 16.33
C ILE A 324 -6.42 -5.88 15.97
N GLN A 325 -5.74 -5.49 14.90
CA GLN A 325 -5.62 -4.09 14.49
C GLN A 325 -6.82 -3.61 13.69
N TRP A 326 -7.15 -4.33 12.60
CA TRP A 326 -8.27 -3.99 11.72
C TRP A 326 -9.01 -5.25 11.29
N VAL A 327 -10.33 -5.20 11.34
CA VAL A 327 -11.22 -6.25 10.84
C VAL A 327 -12.07 -5.67 9.73
N PHE A 328 -12.09 -6.34 8.57
CA PHE A 328 -12.86 -5.96 7.40
C PHE A 328 -13.91 -7.03 7.08
N ASP A 329 -15.13 -6.61 6.79
CA ASP A 329 -16.15 -7.48 6.18
C ASP A 329 -15.89 -7.60 4.69
N ARG A 330 -15.60 -8.81 4.23
CA ARG A 330 -15.33 -9.12 2.81
C ARG A 330 -16.42 -9.96 2.17
N THR A 331 -17.53 -10.18 2.86
CA THR A 331 -18.64 -11.05 2.43
C THR A 331 -19.14 -10.69 1.03
N ASP A 332 -19.43 -9.40 0.79
CA ASP A 332 -19.97 -8.93 -0.49
C ASP A 332 -18.93 -8.86 -1.62
N HIS A 333 -17.64 -8.85 -1.27
CA HIS A 333 -16.55 -8.58 -2.20
C HIS A 333 -15.67 -9.81 -2.51
N SER A 334 -16.04 -10.98 -2.00
CA SER A 334 -15.30 -12.23 -2.15
C SER A 334 -16.03 -13.29 -2.97
N GLY A 335 -17.24 -12.99 -3.46
CA GLY A 335 -18.13 -13.98 -4.06
C GLY A 335 -18.94 -14.81 -3.05
N LEU A 336 -18.70 -14.66 -1.74
CA LEU A 336 -19.47 -15.38 -0.71
C LEU A 336 -20.94 -15.00 -0.75
N ALA A 337 -21.28 -13.71 -0.85
CA ALA A 337 -22.67 -13.26 -0.92
C ALA A 337 -23.39 -13.78 -2.17
N ASP A 338 -22.69 -13.92 -3.32
CA ASP A 338 -23.27 -14.50 -4.52
C ASP A 338 -23.60 -15.98 -4.32
N ARG A 339 -22.70 -16.72 -3.70
CA ARG A 339 -22.94 -18.13 -3.34
C ARG A 339 -24.12 -18.28 -2.40
N LEU A 340 -24.19 -17.47 -1.33
CA LEU A 340 -25.30 -17.49 -0.37
C LEU A 340 -26.65 -17.19 -1.04
N ARG A 341 -26.66 -16.24 -1.98
CA ARG A 341 -27.87 -15.94 -2.77
C ARG A 341 -28.29 -17.12 -3.67
N ALA A 342 -27.33 -17.80 -4.28
CA ALA A 342 -27.59 -18.96 -5.12
C ALA A 342 -28.11 -20.17 -4.32
N GLU A 343 -27.59 -20.39 -3.10
CA GLU A 343 -28.06 -21.44 -2.19
C GLU A 343 -29.45 -21.12 -1.60
N GLY A 344 -29.81 -19.85 -1.55
CA GLY A 344 -31.08 -19.36 -1.00
C GLY A 344 -31.19 -19.50 0.54
N PRO A 345 -32.37 -19.15 1.11
CA PRO A 345 -32.57 -19.16 2.57
C PRO A 345 -32.57 -20.57 3.19
N GLY A 346 -32.68 -21.63 2.38
CA GLY A 346 -32.57 -23.03 2.81
C GLY A 346 -31.15 -23.58 2.77
N GLY A 347 -30.16 -22.78 2.41
CA GLY A 347 -28.76 -23.18 2.43
C GLY A 347 -28.27 -23.49 3.85
N PRO A 348 -27.13 -24.19 4.00
CA PRO A 348 -26.65 -24.64 5.31
C PRO A 348 -26.26 -23.49 6.23
N TYR A 349 -25.84 -22.34 5.70
CA TYR A 349 -25.39 -21.19 6.46
C TYR A 349 -25.71 -19.87 5.74
N PRO A 350 -27.02 -19.47 5.65
CA PRO A 350 -27.46 -18.37 4.81
C PRO A 350 -26.98 -16.99 5.27
N GLU A 351 -26.53 -16.86 6.53
CA GLU A 351 -26.03 -15.62 7.12
C GLU A 351 -24.51 -15.62 7.31
N SER A 352 -23.78 -16.50 6.63
CA SER A 352 -22.33 -16.56 6.73
C SER A 352 -21.68 -15.21 6.50
N GLN A 353 -20.62 -14.94 7.25
CA GLN A 353 -19.81 -13.72 7.11
C GLN A 353 -18.34 -14.07 6.91
N TYR A 354 -17.68 -13.40 5.98
CA TYR A 354 -16.25 -13.52 5.77
C TYR A 354 -15.53 -12.27 6.28
N LEU A 355 -14.72 -12.46 7.31
CA LEU A 355 -13.88 -11.43 7.91
C LEU A 355 -12.42 -11.60 7.49
N ALA A 356 -11.78 -10.48 7.16
CA ALA A 356 -10.35 -10.38 6.97
C ALA A 356 -9.75 -9.49 8.05
N VAL A 357 -8.86 -10.05 8.86
CA VAL A 357 -8.13 -9.36 9.94
C VAL A 357 -6.75 -9.01 9.42
N SER A 358 -6.42 -7.73 9.35
CA SER A 358 -5.11 -7.26 8.89
C SER A 358 -4.23 -6.90 10.09
N LEU A 359 -3.01 -7.46 10.09
CA LEU A 359 -2.00 -7.28 11.14
C LEU A 359 -0.72 -6.76 10.49
N SER A 360 -0.45 -5.47 10.66
CA SER A 360 0.77 -4.80 10.22
C SER A 360 1.87 -4.92 11.26
N ALA A 361 3.13 -4.69 10.86
CA ALA A 361 4.31 -4.84 11.71
C ALA A 361 4.35 -6.21 12.43
N ALA A 362 4.03 -7.26 11.69
CA ALA A 362 3.79 -8.60 12.22
C ALA A 362 5.08 -9.44 12.37
N ASP A 363 6.21 -8.80 12.69
CA ASP A 363 7.52 -9.46 12.79
C ASP A 363 7.54 -10.62 13.78
N ASP A 364 6.83 -10.50 14.90
CA ASP A 364 6.73 -11.52 15.94
C ASP A 364 5.80 -12.69 15.59
N MET A 365 4.97 -12.56 14.56
CA MET A 365 3.95 -13.54 14.20
C MET A 365 4.14 -14.15 12.80
N ILE A 366 5.00 -13.57 11.95
CA ILE A 366 5.08 -13.94 10.53
C ILE A 366 5.45 -15.41 10.29
N ASP A 367 6.21 -16.00 11.20
CA ASP A 367 6.66 -17.39 11.14
C ASP A 367 5.81 -18.37 11.96
N MET A 368 4.83 -17.86 12.73
CA MET A 368 3.97 -18.72 13.54
C MET A 368 3.14 -19.66 12.67
N PRO A 369 3.01 -20.96 13.04
CA PRO A 369 2.09 -21.87 12.37
C PRO A 369 0.64 -21.37 12.38
N VAL A 370 -0.15 -21.75 11.37
CA VAL A 370 -1.56 -21.32 11.26
C VAL A 370 -2.37 -21.69 12.49
N ALA A 371 -2.13 -22.92 13.05
CA ALA A 371 -2.80 -23.37 14.27
C ALA A 371 -2.49 -22.44 15.46
N ALA A 372 -1.23 -22.05 15.65
CA ALA A 372 -0.82 -21.16 16.73
C ALA A 372 -1.39 -19.73 16.54
N LEU A 373 -1.46 -19.24 15.30
CA LEU A 373 -2.14 -17.97 15.01
C LEU A 373 -3.64 -18.05 15.33
N ARG A 374 -4.30 -19.16 15.00
CA ARG A 374 -5.71 -19.37 15.33
C ARG A 374 -5.93 -19.37 16.85
N GLU A 375 -5.12 -20.13 17.57
CA GLU A 375 -5.19 -20.23 19.04
C GLU A 375 -4.96 -18.86 19.71
N ARG A 376 -4.01 -18.07 19.21
CA ARG A 376 -3.70 -16.73 19.73
C ARG A 376 -4.77 -15.70 19.38
N LEU A 377 -5.27 -15.68 18.13
CA LEU A 377 -6.04 -14.55 17.62
C LEU A 377 -7.56 -14.74 17.72
N MET A 378 -8.09 -15.97 17.74
CA MET A 378 -9.55 -16.16 17.85
C MET A 378 -10.12 -15.68 19.19
N PRO A 379 -9.48 -15.92 20.37
CA PRO A 379 -9.94 -15.33 21.63
C PRO A 379 -9.93 -13.79 21.61
N GLU A 380 -8.91 -13.19 21.01
CA GLU A 380 -8.79 -11.74 20.88
C GLU A 380 -9.88 -11.15 19.94
N LEU A 381 -10.16 -11.84 18.83
CA LEU A 381 -11.26 -11.46 17.94
C LEU A 381 -12.61 -11.56 18.67
N ALA A 382 -12.83 -12.61 19.46
CA ALA A 382 -14.04 -12.77 20.26
C ALA A 382 -14.14 -11.79 21.44
N ALA A 383 -13.02 -11.28 21.94
CA ALA A 383 -12.99 -10.20 22.92
C ALA A 383 -13.33 -8.84 22.27
N LEU A 384 -12.88 -8.61 21.04
CA LEU A 384 -13.15 -7.40 20.27
C LEU A 384 -14.58 -7.39 19.69
N LEU A 385 -15.06 -8.53 19.19
CA LEU A 385 -16.38 -8.77 18.61
C LEU A 385 -17.08 -9.88 19.39
N PRO A 386 -17.80 -9.57 20.47
CA PRO A 386 -18.39 -10.59 21.36
C PRO A 386 -19.30 -11.60 20.66
N GLU A 387 -19.92 -11.20 19.56
CA GLU A 387 -20.80 -12.03 18.72
C GLU A 387 -20.06 -13.24 18.12
N VAL A 388 -18.74 -13.17 17.98
CA VAL A 388 -17.88 -14.29 17.51
C VAL A 388 -17.95 -15.49 18.46
N ARG A 389 -18.22 -15.29 19.76
CA ARG A 389 -18.32 -16.36 20.76
C ARG A 389 -19.44 -17.36 20.46
N SER A 390 -20.50 -16.91 19.82
CA SER A 390 -21.67 -17.72 19.46
C SER A 390 -21.64 -18.23 18.01
N ALA A 391 -20.63 -17.82 17.23
CA ALA A 391 -20.49 -18.20 15.86
C ALA A 391 -19.61 -19.45 15.69
N THR A 392 -19.94 -20.27 14.70
CA THR A 392 -19.12 -21.40 14.28
C THR A 392 -18.12 -20.94 13.22
N VAL A 393 -16.85 -21.27 13.39
CA VAL A 393 -15.80 -21.02 12.41
C VAL A 393 -15.89 -22.09 11.31
N LEU A 394 -16.32 -21.71 10.12
CA LEU A 394 -16.43 -22.59 8.96
C LEU A 394 -15.10 -22.76 8.22
N ASP A 395 -14.30 -21.69 8.13
CA ASP A 395 -12.94 -21.76 7.59
C ASP A 395 -12.04 -20.72 8.29
N PHE A 396 -10.76 -21.08 8.44
CA PHE A 396 -9.72 -20.24 9.00
C PHE A 396 -8.41 -20.47 8.23
N PHE A 397 -7.91 -19.42 7.60
CA PHE A 397 -6.65 -19.47 6.87
C PHE A 397 -5.89 -18.15 6.94
N VAL A 398 -4.65 -18.13 6.46
CA VAL A 398 -3.75 -16.98 6.61
C VAL A 398 -3.00 -16.73 5.30
N SER A 399 -2.96 -15.47 4.88
CA SER A 399 -2.02 -14.99 3.87
C SER A 399 -0.89 -14.20 4.54
N ARG A 400 0.32 -14.30 4.00
CA ARG A 400 1.53 -13.70 4.56
C ARG A 400 2.29 -12.96 3.47
N GLU A 401 2.50 -11.66 3.68
CA GLU A 401 3.40 -10.86 2.86
C GLU A 401 4.65 -10.53 3.69
N ARG A 402 5.70 -11.34 3.53
CA ARG A 402 6.96 -11.20 4.29
C ARG A 402 7.70 -9.91 3.96
N HIS A 403 7.50 -9.39 2.77
CA HIS A 403 8.12 -8.18 2.25
C HIS A 403 7.04 -7.20 1.77
N ALA A 404 6.04 -6.94 2.63
CA ALA A 404 4.90 -6.09 2.28
C ALA A 404 5.30 -4.64 2.00
N THR A 405 6.21 -4.10 2.84
CA THR A 405 6.74 -2.74 2.69
C THR A 405 8.26 -2.75 2.93
N PHE A 406 8.97 -1.70 2.51
CA PHE A 406 10.27 -1.43 3.11
C PHE A 406 10.07 -1.08 4.60
N ARG A 407 11.10 -1.23 5.42
CA ARG A 407 11.03 -0.84 6.85
C ARG A 407 11.19 0.68 6.97
N PRO A 408 10.16 1.41 7.40
CA PRO A 408 10.20 2.88 7.47
C PRO A 408 10.97 3.37 8.72
N ALA A 409 12.13 2.78 8.98
CA ALA A 409 12.95 3.06 10.14
C ALA A 409 13.58 4.45 10.10
N PRO A 410 14.00 5.00 11.24
CA PRO A 410 14.84 6.18 11.28
C PRO A 410 16.05 6.08 10.34
N GLY A 411 16.28 7.10 9.51
CA GLY A 411 17.34 7.13 8.51
C GLY A 411 17.06 6.36 7.22
N SER A 412 15.88 5.75 7.07
CA SER A 412 15.54 4.99 5.86
C SER A 412 15.47 5.85 4.60
N GLY A 413 15.22 7.15 4.73
CA GLY A 413 15.22 8.09 3.61
C GLY A 413 16.53 8.11 2.83
N ALA A 414 17.67 7.98 3.52
CA ALA A 414 18.99 7.94 2.90
C ALA A 414 19.25 6.68 2.03
N LEU A 415 18.41 5.64 2.16
CA LEU A 415 18.48 4.40 1.39
C LEU A 415 17.46 4.33 0.26
N ARG A 416 16.72 5.40 0.02
CA ARG A 416 15.66 5.49 -0.98
C ARG A 416 16.09 6.41 -2.12
N PRO A 417 16.49 5.85 -3.28
CA PRO A 417 16.88 6.67 -4.42
C PRO A 417 15.64 7.30 -5.08
N GLY A 418 15.84 8.40 -5.80
CA GLY A 418 14.83 8.99 -6.67
C GLY A 418 14.57 8.15 -7.92
N ALA A 419 13.76 8.70 -8.83
CA ALA A 419 13.40 8.02 -10.07
C ALA A 419 14.55 7.94 -11.10
N THR A 420 15.52 8.84 -11.05
CA THR A 420 16.65 8.90 -11.98
C THR A 420 17.87 8.16 -11.42
N THR A 421 18.66 7.56 -12.32
CA THR A 421 19.94 6.95 -11.98
C THR A 421 21.10 7.74 -12.59
N ALA A 422 22.34 7.39 -12.22
CA ALA A 422 23.54 7.94 -12.83
C ALA A 422 23.77 7.41 -14.27
N VAL A 423 23.08 6.33 -14.66
CA VAL A 423 23.21 5.72 -15.99
C VAL A 423 22.08 6.22 -16.90
N PRO A 424 22.41 6.86 -18.03
CA PRO A 424 21.41 7.39 -18.95
C PRO A 424 20.42 6.33 -19.44
N GLY A 425 19.13 6.69 -19.53
CA GLY A 425 18.09 5.78 -20.01
C GLY A 425 17.61 4.74 -19.00
N LEU A 426 18.12 4.76 -17.76
CA LEU A 426 17.68 3.86 -16.69
C LEU A 426 16.98 4.61 -15.57
N PHE A 427 15.77 4.19 -15.25
CA PHE A 427 14.89 4.85 -14.26
C PHE A 427 14.37 3.83 -13.24
N LEU A 428 14.07 4.30 -12.03
CA LEU A 428 13.60 3.47 -10.92
C LEU A 428 12.17 3.83 -10.56
N ALA A 429 11.37 2.81 -10.30
CA ALA A 429 10.02 2.93 -9.75
C ALA A 429 9.79 1.88 -8.67
N GLY A 430 8.80 2.09 -7.83
CA GLY A 430 8.42 1.23 -6.71
C GLY A 430 8.17 2.06 -5.46
N ALA A 431 7.28 1.61 -4.60
CA ALA A 431 6.92 2.33 -3.37
C ALA A 431 8.12 2.55 -2.41
N TRP A 432 9.24 1.88 -2.67
CA TRP A 432 10.49 2.01 -1.92
C TRP A 432 11.38 3.17 -2.38
N THR A 433 11.14 3.74 -3.58
CA THR A 433 11.88 4.93 -4.05
C THR A 433 11.43 6.17 -3.30
N ASP A 434 12.24 7.22 -3.32
CA ASP A 434 11.91 8.46 -2.61
C ASP A 434 10.86 9.28 -3.38
N THR A 435 9.63 9.15 -2.95
CA THR A 435 8.47 9.92 -3.42
C THR A 435 7.97 10.91 -2.36
N GLY A 436 8.64 10.99 -1.21
CA GLY A 436 8.14 11.66 -0.02
C GLY A 436 6.97 10.93 0.66
N TRP A 437 6.55 9.76 0.15
CA TRP A 437 5.47 8.92 0.70
C TRP A 437 6.02 7.62 1.30
N PRO A 438 5.33 7.02 2.30
CA PRO A 438 5.63 5.67 2.76
C PRO A 438 5.28 4.62 1.69
N ALA A 439 5.58 3.35 1.95
CA ALA A 439 5.26 2.23 1.06
C ALA A 439 3.74 1.97 1.02
N THR A 440 3.05 2.69 0.17
CA THR A 440 1.60 2.63 -0.05
C THR A 440 1.29 2.50 -1.54
N MET A 441 0.03 2.21 -1.89
CA MET A 441 -0.44 2.24 -3.28
C MET A 441 -0.21 3.62 -3.92
N GLU A 442 -0.43 4.69 -3.17
CA GLU A 442 -0.13 6.07 -3.61
C GLU A 442 1.37 6.24 -3.91
N GLY A 443 2.24 5.83 -2.98
CA GLY A 443 3.70 5.89 -3.17
C GLY A 443 4.16 5.09 -4.38
N ALA A 444 3.56 3.92 -4.64
CA ALA A 444 3.87 3.09 -5.80
C ALA A 444 3.48 3.81 -7.11
N VAL A 445 2.27 4.33 -7.21
CA VAL A 445 1.80 5.03 -8.41
C VAL A 445 2.63 6.29 -8.67
N ARG A 446 2.87 7.12 -7.63
CA ARG A 446 3.74 8.31 -7.73
C ARG A 446 5.13 7.99 -8.25
N SER A 447 5.70 6.88 -7.79
CA SER A 447 7.03 6.46 -8.24
C SER A 447 7.04 6.09 -9.72
N GLY A 448 6.00 5.39 -10.20
CA GLY A 448 5.82 5.06 -11.61
C GLY A 448 5.64 6.31 -12.48
N GLU A 449 4.83 7.26 -12.03
CA GLU A 449 4.64 8.57 -12.68
C GLU A 449 5.94 9.38 -12.76
N ALA A 450 6.73 9.38 -11.67
CA ALA A 450 8.02 10.07 -11.62
C ALA A 450 9.03 9.44 -12.58
N ALA A 451 9.13 8.10 -12.61
CA ALA A 451 10.00 7.38 -13.52
C ALA A 451 9.61 7.61 -14.99
N ALA A 452 8.31 7.52 -15.31
CA ALA A 452 7.83 7.82 -16.65
C ALA A 452 8.10 9.28 -17.05
N THR A 453 7.90 10.24 -16.15
CA THR A 453 8.20 11.65 -16.42
C THR A 453 9.68 11.85 -16.74
N ALA A 454 10.58 11.20 -15.99
CA ALA A 454 12.02 11.25 -16.24
C ALA A 454 12.38 10.57 -17.58
N ALA A 455 11.77 9.42 -17.88
CA ALA A 455 11.98 8.72 -19.15
C ALA A 455 11.52 9.56 -20.36
N LEU A 456 10.37 10.21 -20.27
CA LEU A 456 9.84 11.05 -21.32
C LEU A 456 10.65 12.35 -21.52
N ALA A 457 11.24 12.89 -20.46
CA ALA A 457 12.12 14.05 -20.53
C ALA A 457 13.52 13.71 -21.07
N HIS A 458 13.94 12.44 -20.98
CA HIS A 458 15.24 11.99 -21.46
C HIS A 458 15.24 11.92 -22.99
N ARG A 459 16.06 12.78 -23.63
CA ARG A 459 16.28 12.75 -25.09
C ARG A 459 17.33 11.69 -25.39
N THR A 460 16.95 10.64 -26.09
CA THR A 460 17.92 9.77 -26.76
C THR A 460 18.66 10.66 -27.77
N VAL A 461 19.95 10.88 -27.59
CA VAL A 461 20.77 11.55 -28.58
C VAL A 461 20.88 10.56 -29.73
N GLN A 462 20.03 10.72 -30.77
CA GLN A 462 20.21 9.98 -32.02
C GLN A 462 21.58 10.40 -32.54
N GLY A 463 22.49 9.42 -32.64
CA GLY A 463 23.83 9.65 -33.12
C GLY A 463 23.82 10.37 -34.48
N VAL A 464 24.55 11.46 -34.56
CA VAL A 464 24.93 12.02 -35.84
C VAL A 464 25.71 10.91 -36.54
N PRO A 465 25.30 10.46 -37.75
CA PRO A 465 26.11 9.51 -38.49
C PRO A 465 27.47 10.16 -38.79
N ALA A 466 28.53 9.45 -38.48
CA ALA A 466 29.91 9.83 -38.74
C ALA A 466 30.21 9.84 -40.27
#